data_34fd6f6c94ad113d3598a9f4a3d6cadc
#
_entry.id   34fd6f6c94ad113d3598a9f4a3d6cadc
#
_cell.length_a   1.000
_cell.length_b   1.000
_cell.length_c   1.000
_cell.angle_alpha   90.00
_cell.angle_beta   90.00
_cell.angle_gamma   90.00
#
_symmetry.space_group_name_H-M   'P 1'
#
loop_
_entity.id
_entity.type
_entity.pdbx_description
1 polymer ?
#
loop_
_entity_poly.entity_id
_entity_poly.type
_entity_poly.pdbx_seq_one_letter_code
_entity_poly.pdbx_strand_id
1 'polypeptide(L)'
;KPASNGNITLRAENKVTVGYAVTDKTTIDVGDGAAGGHAVSDYSKGGGTKGSAALAGAVVQDLSGNSKNITDAMLVHELQAIDKNIKGNYVQGDYMLANDIEAGVTQSWNSGSGFDPIGNFTSIPADAGGFNGSLDGVGFSIKNLYINMNTADGTQSNAGLFDVLNTNAFVHNLTMQGGSITQFDTSHFGSSGGSVGSIAGENFGSLKNVYNNGMEISSQNDSANIGGIVGYNNGTIIDAHNSGIVNDKNNDSARIGGIAGYNADDGAISYSDNNGVVTGKGDYSSTGGIIGYNQGSVKNSFNNG
;
A
#
# COMPACT_ATOMS: atom_id res chain seq x y z
N LYS A 1 -30.29 -20.00 -16.12
CA LYS A 1 -30.17 -18.71 -16.81
C LYS A 1 -30.36 -17.64 -15.76
N PRO A 2 -29.36 -16.88 -15.35
CA PRO A 2 -29.61 -15.76 -14.46
C PRO A 2 -30.53 -14.79 -15.20
N ALA A 3 -31.48 -14.22 -14.45
CA ALA A 3 -32.31 -13.17 -14.99
C ALA A 3 -31.42 -12.00 -15.43
N SER A 4 -31.68 -11.46 -16.60
CA SER A 4 -31.06 -10.24 -17.08
C SER A 4 -31.18 -9.16 -16.01
N ASN A 5 -30.10 -8.66 -15.51
CA ASN A 5 -29.91 -7.65 -14.44
C ASN A 5 -29.63 -8.19 -13.03
N GLY A 6 -29.19 -9.41 -12.86
CA GLY A 6 -28.71 -9.91 -11.58
C GLY A 6 -27.25 -9.53 -11.33
N ASN A 7 -26.93 -8.88 -10.23
CA ASN A 7 -25.57 -8.77 -9.75
C ASN A 7 -25.06 -10.16 -9.38
N ILE A 8 -23.97 -10.60 -10.00
CA ILE A 8 -23.29 -11.83 -9.59
C ILE A 8 -22.27 -11.41 -8.53
N THR A 9 -22.54 -11.77 -7.29
CA THR A 9 -21.53 -11.64 -6.23
C THR A 9 -20.77 -12.96 -6.13
N LEU A 10 -19.51 -12.96 -6.50
CA LEU A 10 -18.65 -14.12 -6.38
C LEU A 10 -17.87 -13.97 -5.07
N ARG A 11 -18.09 -14.89 -4.15
CA ARG A 11 -17.29 -15.02 -2.92
C ARG A 11 -16.48 -16.29 -3.02
N ALA A 12 -15.18 -16.18 -2.88
CA ALA A 12 -14.32 -17.35 -2.79
C ALA A 12 -13.39 -17.21 -1.61
N GLU A 13 -13.34 -18.24 -0.79
CA GLU A 13 -12.28 -18.38 0.19
C GLU A 13 -10.99 -18.90 -0.45
N ASN A 14 -11.09 -19.71 -1.52
CA ASN A 14 -9.92 -20.31 -2.17
C ASN A 14 -10.01 -20.44 -3.69
N LYS A 15 -11.18 -20.42 -4.29
CA LYS A 15 -11.35 -20.59 -5.74
C LYS A 15 -12.72 -20.14 -6.20
N VAL A 16 -12.78 -19.30 -7.22
CA VAL A 16 -14.00 -19.03 -7.96
C VAL A 16 -13.94 -19.75 -9.30
N THR A 17 -14.92 -20.61 -9.56
CA THR A 17 -15.13 -21.15 -10.89
C THR A 17 -16.41 -20.54 -11.45
N VAL A 18 -16.29 -19.70 -12.45
CA VAL A 18 -17.44 -19.14 -13.15
C VAL A 18 -17.76 -20.04 -14.32
N GLY A 19 -18.80 -20.86 -14.18
CA GLY A 19 -19.22 -21.84 -15.19
C GLY A 19 -20.21 -21.31 -16.21
N TYR A 20 -20.40 -19.98 -16.34
CA TYR A 20 -21.38 -19.42 -17.27
C TYR A 20 -20.76 -18.34 -18.14
N ALA A 21 -21.08 -18.37 -19.44
CA ALA A 21 -20.87 -17.23 -20.28
C ALA A 21 -21.74 -16.07 -19.74
N VAL A 22 -21.12 -14.99 -19.34
CA VAL A 22 -21.81 -13.75 -18.98
C VAL A 22 -22.22 -13.10 -20.28
N THR A 23 -23.51 -13.20 -20.62
CA THR A 23 -24.01 -12.80 -21.94
C THR A 23 -24.48 -11.36 -22.00
N ASP A 24 -24.38 -10.60 -20.95
CA ASP A 24 -24.87 -9.22 -20.98
C ASP A 24 -24.11 -8.33 -19.98
N LYS A 25 -23.33 -7.40 -20.52
CA LYS A 25 -22.74 -6.19 -19.90
C LYS A 25 -22.20 -6.24 -18.46
N THR A 26 -22.30 -7.34 -17.77
CA THR A 26 -21.58 -7.58 -16.53
C THR A 26 -20.31 -8.31 -16.91
N THR A 27 -19.36 -7.60 -17.37
CA THR A 27 -18.06 -8.15 -17.69
C THR A 27 -17.35 -8.37 -16.38
N ILE A 28 -16.99 -9.62 -16.08
CA ILE A 28 -15.89 -9.86 -15.19
C ILE A 28 -14.65 -9.64 -16.04
N ASP A 29 -14.21 -8.41 -16.07
CA ASP A 29 -12.98 -8.06 -16.76
C ASP A 29 -11.83 -8.39 -15.81
N VAL A 30 -11.22 -9.50 -16.07
CA VAL A 30 -10.01 -9.94 -15.32
C VAL A 30 -8.76 -9.36 -15.95
N GLY A 31 -8.85 -8.18 -16.55
CA GLY A 31 -7.74 -7.47 -17.13
C GLY A 31 -6.76 -8.34 -17.93
N ASP A 32 -6.35 -7.93 -19.07
CA ASP A 32 -5.31 -8.61 -19.85
C ASP A 32 -3.88 -8.25 -19.42
N GLY A 33 -3.76 -7.61 -18.27
CA GLY A 33 -2.48 -7.15 -17.73
C GLY A 33 -1.96 -5.85 -18.33
N ALA A 34 -2.65 -5.29 -19.33
CA ALA A 34 -2.19 -4.07 -20.00
C ALA A 34 -2.95 -2.81 -19.57
N ALA A 35 -4.10 -2.94 -18.91
CA ALA A 35 -5.02 -1.85 -18.69
C ALA A 35 -5.48 -1.66 -17.25
N GLY A 36 -4.70 -2.05 -16.27
CA GLY A 36 -5.04 -1.89 -14.85
C GLY A 36 -6.34 -2.62 -14.48
N GLY A 37 -6.25 -3.52 -13.55
CA GLY A 37 -7.31 -4.43 -13.17
C GLY A 37 -8.68 -3.79 -13.01
N HIS A 38 -9.58 -4.19 -13.85
CA HIS A 38 -10.98 -3.76 -13.78
C HIS A 38 -11.81 -4.61 -12.82
N ALA A 39 -11.32 -5.79 -12.45
CA ALA A 39 -12.08 -6.73 -11.61
C ALA A 39 -12.43 -6.15 -10.24
N VAL A 40 -11.50 -5.45 -9.60
CA VAL A 40 -11.74 -4.85 -8.28
C VAL A 40 -12.71 -3.68 -8.36
N SER A 41 -12.57 -2.82 -9.37
CA SER A 41 -13.45 -1.66 -9.52
C SER A 41 -14.88 -2.04 -9.90
N ASP A 42 -15.07 -3.12 -10.63
CA ASP A 42 -16.40 -3.58 -11.04
C ASP A 42 -17.13 -4.31 -9.92
N TYR A 43 -16.41 -4.97 -9.02
CA TYR A 43 -16.99 -5.52 -7.80
C TYR A 43 -17.53 -4.43 -6.85
N SER A 44 -16.84 -3.31 -6.76
CA SER A 44 -17.30 -2.17 -5.95
C SER A 44 -18.51 -1.46 -6.55
N LYS A 45 -18.66 -1.43 -7.88
CA LYS A 45 -19.80 -0.84 -8.59
C LYS A 45 -21.10 -1.61 -8.42
N GLY A 46 -21.04 -2.90 -8.09
CA GLY A 46 -22.20 -3.73 -7.82
C GLY A 46 -22.91 -3.45 -6.50
N GLY A 47 -22.54 -2.41 -5.75
CA GLY A 47 -23.15 -2.06 -4.48
C GLY A 47 -22.76 -2.99 -3.33
N GLY A 48 -21.79 -3.87 -3.53
CA GLY A 48 -21.18 -4.63 -2.46
C GLY A 48 -20.17 -3.76 -1.72
N THR A 49 -20.33 -3.62 -0.43
CA THR A 49 -19.46 -2.84 0.45
C THR A 49 -18.12 -3.52 0.75
N LYS A 50 -17.85 -4.66 0.15
CA LYS A 50 -16.59 -5.40 0.34
C LYS A 50 -16.16 -6.02 -0.99
N GLY A 51 -15.17 -5.40 -1.61
CA GLY A 51 -14.44 -5.97 -2.74
C GLY A 51 -13.35 -6.92 -2.25
N SER A 52 -13.13 -8.00 -2.96
CA SER A 52 -11.92 -8.80 -2.79
C SER A 52 -10.84 -8.19 -3.66
N ALA A 53 -9.70 -7.85 -3.08
CA ALA A 53 -8.55 -7.34 -3.84
C ALA A 53 -7.83 -8.44 -4.63
N ALA A 54 -8.20 -9.70 -4.44
CA ALA A 54 -7.59 -10.80 -5.16
C ALA A 54 -8.60 -11.92 -5.45
N LEU A 55 -8.67 -12.33 -6.70
CA LEU A 55 -9.41 -13.49 -7.19
C LEU A 55 -8.46 -14.67 -7.44
N ALA A 56 -7.56 -14.92 -6.53
CA ALA A 56 -6.52 -15.91 -6.72
C ALA A 56 -7.06 -17.30 -6.95
N GLY A 57 -6.50 -17.97 -7.91
CA GLY A 57 -6.92 -19.30 -8.32
C GLY A 57 -8.29 -19.32 -8.97
N ALA A 58 -8.89 -18.18 -9.29
CA ALA A 58 -10.12 -18.15 -10.06
C ALA A 58 -9.84 -18.59 -11.50
N VAL A 59 -10.64 -19.51 -11.97
CA VAL A 59 -10.72 -19.83 -13.38
C VAL A 59 -11.92 -19.06 -13.92
N VAL A 60 -11.67 -18.07 -14.75
CA VAL A 60 -12.71 -17.27 -15.38
C VAL A 60 -12.84 -17.75 -16.83
N GLN A 61 -14.06 -18.04 -17.24
CA GLN A 61 -14.36 -18.31 -18.64
C GLN A 61 -14.73 -17.00 -19.32
N ASP A 62 -14.07 -16.71 -20.42
CA ASP A 62 -14.47 -15.62 -21.30
C ASP A 62 -15.82 -15.90 -21.98
N LEU A 63 -16.37 -14.94 -22.71
CA LEU A 63 -17.64 -15.05 -23.42
C LEU A 63 -17.63 -16.16 -24.48
N SER A 64 -16.47 -16.66 -24.90
CA SER A 64 -16.29 -17.75 -25.83
C SER A 64 -16.14 -19.11 -25.14
N GLY A 65 -16.21 -19.14 -23.80
CA GLY A 65 -16.08 -20.36 -23.02
C GLY A 65 -14.64 -20.80 -22.75
N ASN A 66 -13.65 -19.98 -23.09
CA ASN A 66 -12.26 -20.29 -22.76
C ASN A 66 -11.96 -19.99 -21.30
N SER A 67 -11.21 -20.89 -20.69
CA SER A 67 -10.78 -20.72 -19.29
C SER A 67 -9.52 -19.85 -19.24
N LYS A 68 -9.54 -18.83 -18.39
CA LYS A 68 -8.37 -18.00 -18.10
C LYS A 68 -7.97 -18.16 -16.62
N ASN A 69 -6.73 -18.52 -16.39
CA ASN A 69 -6.18 -18.54 -15.04
C ASN A 69 -5.70 -17.14 -14.66
N ILE A 70 -6.02 -16.70 -13.47
CA ILE A 70 -5.46 -15.47 -12.92
C ILE A 70 -4.02 -15.75 -12.51
N THR A 71 -3.11 -14.93 -13.02
CA THR A 71 -1.68 -14.99 -12.70
C THR A 71 -1.33 -13.99 -11.60
N ASP A 72 -0.17 -14.16 -10.96
CA ASP A 72 0.32 -13.22 -9.94
C ASP A 72 0.43 -11.78 -10.49
N ALA A 73 0.84 -11.63 -11.77
CA ALA A 73 0.88 -10.32 -12.40
C ALA A 73 -0.50 -9.65 -12.49
N MET A 74 -1.55 -10.42 -12.72
CA MET A 74 -2.92 -9.89 -12.74
C MET A 74 -3.39 -9.48 -11.35
N LEU A 75 -3.01 -10.24 -10.32
CA LEU A 75 -3.38 -9.92 -8.93
C LEU A 75 -2.78 -8.59 -8.47
N VAL A 76 -1.54 -8.30 -8.84
CA VAL A 76 -0.92 -7.03 -8.49
C VAL A 76 -1.50 -5.86 -9.31
N HIS A 77 -1.98 -6.09 -10.52
CA HIS A 77 -2.76 -5.09 -11.26
C HIS A 77 -4.11 -4.80 -10.59
N GLU A 78 -4.75 -5.80 -10.00
CA GLU A 78 -5.97 -5.61 -9.25
C GLU A 78 -5.73 -4.81 -7.95
N LEU A 79 -4.62 -5.04 -7.29
CA LEU A 79 -4.20 -4.23 -6.16
C LEU A 79 -4.01 -2.76 -6.57
N GLN A 80 -3.34 -2.50 -7.70
CA GLN A 80 -3.19 -1.14 -8.25
C GLN A 80 -4.55 -0.53 -8.64
N ALA A 81 -5.52 -1.35 -9.07
CA ALA A 81 -6.83 -0.87 -9.48
C ALA A 81 -7.70 -0.35 -8.32
N ILE A 82 -7.34 -0.60 -7.06
CA ILE A 82 -7.96 0.02 -5.88
C ILE A 82 -7.98 1.53 -6.04
N ASP A 83 -6.92 2.09 -6.62
CA ASP A 83 -6.75 3.51 -6.89
C ASP A 83 -7.80 4.13 -7.82
N LYS A 84 -8.51 3.31 -8.60
CA LYS A 84 -9.57 3.77 -9.51
C LYS A 84 -10.93 3.92 -8.83
N ASN A 85 -11.10 3.44 -7.59
CA ASN A 85 -12.37 3.56 -6.86
C ASN A 85 -12.48 4.90 -6.12
N ILE A 86 -12.49 5.96 -6.89
CA ILE A 86 -12.58 7.33 -6.37
C ILE A 86 -14.03 7.71 -6.10
N LYS A 87 -14.31 8.15 -4.87
CA LYS A 87 -15.58 8.74 -4.46
C LYS A 87 -15.32 10.09 -3.79
N GLY A 88 -15.86 11.14 -4.39
CA GLY A 88 -15.48 12.50 -3.98
C GLY A 88 -13.99 12.73 -4.26
N ASN A 89 -13.25 13.03 -3.22
CA ASN A 89 -11.82 13.36 -3.32
C ASN A 89 -10.90 12.23 -2.82
N TYR A 90 -11.42 11.04 -2.52
CA TYR A 90 -10.64 9.96 -1.89
C TYR A 90 -10.83 8.64 -2.60
N VAL A 91 -9.81 7.78 -2.58
CA VAL A 91 -9.97 6.35 -2.88
C VAL A 91 -10.75 5.71 -1.73
N GLN A 92 -11.82 5.02 -2.05
CA GLN A 92 -12.71 4.39 -1.07
C GLN A 92 -12.99 2.94 -1.43
N GLY A 93 -13.45 2.20 -0.46
CA GLY A 93 -13.90 0.82 -0.59
C GLY A 93 -13.35 -0.03 0.55
N ASP A 94 -14.03 -1.16 0.76
CA ASP A 94 -13.58 -2.18 1.71
C ASP A 94 -13.06 -3.36 0.91
N TYR A 95 -11.79 -3.67 1.10
CA TYR A 95 -11.05 -4.69 0.37
C TYR A 95 -10.54 -5.76 1.32
N MET A 96 -10.35 -6.96 0.78
CA MET A 96 -9.65 -8.04 1.48
C MET A 96 -8.78 -8.82 0.49
N LEU A 97 -7.62 -9.28 0.94
CA LEU A 97 -6.82 -10.21 0.17
C LEU A 97 -7.47 -11.60 0.20
N ALA A 98 -7.42 -12.33 -0.92
CA ALA A 98 -7.88 -13.70 -1.02
C ALA A 98 -6.71 -14.70 -1.00
N ASN A 99 -5.48 -14.23 -1.18
CA ASN A 99 -4.24 -14.99 -1.19
C ASN A 99 -3.05 -14.04 -1.14
N ASP A 100 -1.86 -14.62 -1.07
CA ASP A 100 -0.62 -13.88 -1.29
C ASP A 100 -0.58 -13.28 -2.70
N ILE A 101 -0.03 -12.07 -2.80
CA ILE A 101 0.19 -11.37 -4.08
C ILE A 101 1.69 -11.29 -4.34
N GLU A 102 2.16 -11.88 -5.44
CA GLU A 102 3.54 -11.72 -5.91
C GLU A 102 3.63 -10.46 -6.77
N ALA A 103 4.29 -9.43 -6.25
CA ALA A 103 4.36 -8.11 -6.87
C ALA A 103 5.73 -7.79 -7.52
N GLY A 104 6.65 -8.76 -7.62
CA GLY A 104 7.98 -8.53 -8.19
C GLY A 104 7.97 -7.98 -9.62
N VAL A 105 6.92 -8.24 -10.38
CA VAL A 105 6.73 -7.68 -11.73
C VAL A 105 6.66 -6.15 -11.74
N THR A 106 6.31 -5.52 -10.62
CA THR A 106 6.24 -4.06 -10.51
C THR A 106 7.57 -3.37 -10.77
N GLN A 107 8.69 -4.07 -10.62
CA GLN A 107 10.02 -3.53 -10.94
C GLN A 107 10.14 -3.00 -12.38
N SER A 108 9.36 -3.54 -13.30
CA SER A 108 9.35 -3.11 -14.71
C SER A 108 8.26 -2.07 -15.02
N TRP A 109 7.40 -1.72 -14.06
CA TRP A 109 6.29 -0.82 -14.29
C TRP A 109 6.75 0.64 -14.31
N ASN A 110 5.95 1.50 -14.97
CA ASN A 110 6.12 2.96 -14.98
C ASN A 110 7.56 3.38 -15.31
N SER A 111 8.14 2.74 -16.34
CA SER A 111 9.55 2.99 -16.77
C SER A 111 10.58 2.76 -15.66
N GLY A 112 10.32 1.85 -14.72
CA GLY A 112 11.20 1.53 -13.60
C GLY A 112 10.86 2.27 -12.29
N SER A 113 9.83 3.10 -12.28
CA SER A 113 9.34 3.73 -11.03
C SER A 113 8.57 2.75 -10.15
N GLY A 114 8.10 1.64 -10.70
CA GLY A 114 7.47 0.59 -9.94
C GLY A 114 5.96 0.76 -9.79
N PHE A 115 5.44 0.24 -8.69
CA PHE A 115 4.04 0.37 -8.30
C PHE A 115 3.74 1.83 -7.94
N ASP A 116 2.58 2.33 -8.32
CA ASP A 116 2.12 3.66 -7.97
C ASP A 116 1.38 3.60 -6.63
N PRO A 117 1.82 4.33 -5.60
CA PRO A 117 1.16 4.30 -4.29
C PRO A 117 -0.33 4.58 -4.37
N ILE A 118 -1.15 3.74 -3.72
CA ILE A 118 -2.60 3.90 -3.73
C ILE A 118 -2.98 5.21 -3.02
N GLY A 119 -3.83 6.02 -3.67
CA GLY A 119 -4.24 7.33 -3.15
C GLY A 119 -3.34 8.48 -3.59
N ASN A 120 -2.43 8.20 -4.50
CA ASN A 120 -1.55 9.20 -5.08
C ASN A 120 -2.25 9.94 -6.22
N PHE A 121 -2.71 11.15 -5.96
CA PHE A 121 -3.40 11.98 -6.94
C PHE A 121 -2.62 13.24 -7.29
N THR A 122 -1.93 13.21 -8.41
CA THR A 122 -1.27 14.39 -8.98
C THR A 122 -2.25 15.44 -9.54
N SER A 123 -3.54 15.12 -9.62
CA SER A 123 -4.56 15.90 -10.35
C SER A 123 -5.66 16.49 -9.48
N ILE A 124 -5.62 16.33 -8.16
CA ILE A 124 -6.69 16.77 -7.24
C ILE A 124 -6.18 17.93 -6.35
N PRO A 125 -7.07 18.83 -5.87
CA PRO A 125 -6.65 19.89 -4.94
C PRO A 125 -5.85 19.38 -3.75
N ALA A 126 -4.91 20.16 -3.25
CA ALA A 126 -3.93 19.80 -2.23
C ALA A 126 -4.49 19.17 -0.93
N ASP A 127 -5.79 19.27 -0.71
CA ASP A 127 -6.50 18.75 0.48
C ASP A 127 -7.29 17.46 0.15
N ALA A 128 -7.11 16.92 -1.06
CA ALA A 128 -7.85 15.77 -1.56
C ALA A 128 -6.86 14.71 -2.03
N GLY A 129 -7.15 13.49 -1.72
CA GLY A 129 -6.29 12.36 -2.05
C GLY A 129 -6.18 11.39 -0.87
N GLY A 130 -5.49 10.29 -1.09
CA GLY A 130 -5.31 9.26 -0.08
C GLY A 130 -6.45 8.24 -0.05
N PHE A 131 -6.19 7.18 0.66
CA PHE A 131 -7.12 6.07 0.87
C PHE A 131 -7.98 6.32 2.11
N ASN A 132 -9.29 6.16 1.99
CA ASN A 132 -10.28 6.40 3.04
C ASN A 132 -11.24 5.21 3.21
N GLY A 133 -10.76 4.02 2.96
CA GLY A 133 -11.48 2.75 3.03
C GLY A 133 -10.83 1.76 3.98
N SER A 134 -11.10 0.47 3.81
CA SER A 134 -10.43 -0.58 4.56
C SER A 134 -9.71 -1.59 3.66
N LEU A 135 -8.57 -2.09 4.13
CA LEU A 135 -7.88 -3.24 3.54
C LEU A 135 -7.58 -4.26 4.63
N ASP A 136 -8.20 -5.44 4.53
CA ASP A 136 -7.89 -6.61 5.35
C ASP A 136 -6.96 -7.55 4.58
N GLY A 137 -5.74 -7.72 5.07
CA GLY A 137 -4.81 -8.69 4.52
C GLY A 137 -5.20 -10.14 4.79
N VAL A 138 -6.10 -10.39 5.75
CA VAL A 138 -6.55 -11.75 6.16
C VAL A 138 -5.36 -12.67 6.52
N GLY A 139 -4.21 -12.08 6.85
CA GLY A 139 -2.95 -12.80 7.13
C GLY A 139 -2.15 -13.17 5.87
N PHE A 140 -2.59 -12.77 4.68
CA PHE A 140 -1.82 -12.91 3.44
C PHE A 140 -0.76 -11.81 3.30
N SER A 141 0.14 -12.04 2.36
CA SER A 141 1.30 -11.18 2.10
C SER A 141 1.25 -10.56 0.71
N ILE A 142 1.71 -9.31 0.61
CA ILE A 142 2.14 -8.70 -0.65
C ILE A 142 3.67 -8.85 -0.71
N LYS A 143 4.15 -9.59 -1.72
CA LYS A 143 5.55 -10.01 -1.83
C LYS A 143 6.28 -9.25 -2.91
N ASN A 144 7.52 -8.87 -2.60
CA ASN A 144 8.45 -8.28 -3.56
C ASN A 144 7.93 -7.02 -4.25
N LEU A 145 7.09 -6.24 -3.56
CA LEU A 145 6.62 -4.96 -4.09
C LEU A 145 7.82 -4.02 -4.31
N TYR A 146 7.84 -3.38 -5.46
CA TYR A 146 8.88 -2.44 -5.83
C TYR A 146 8.29 -1.06 -6.12
N ILE A 147 8.82 -0.04 -5.43
CA ILE A 147 8.54 1.38 -5.65
C ILE A 147 9.87 2.12 -5.68
N ASN A 148 10.08 2.92 -6.71
CA ASN A 148 11.26 3.77 -6.88
C ASN A 148 10.82 5.16 -7.32
N MET A 149 10.41 5.96 -6.35
CA MET A 149 9.72 7.22 -6.58
C MET A 149 10.71 8.38 -6.69
N ASN A 150 10.65 9.09 -7.83
CA ASN A 150 11.35 10.35 -8.01
C ASN A 150 10.44 11.52 -7.63
N THR A 151 10.85 12.33 -6.68
CA THR A 151 10.09 13.49 -6.18
C THR A 151 10.51 14.81 -6.77
N ALA A 152 11.40 14.80 -7.78
CA ALA A 152 12.01 16.02 -8.36
C ALA A 152 11.01 17.02 -8.99
N ASP A 153 9.84 16.55 -9.37
CA ASP A 153 8.78 17.39 -9.93
C ASP A 153 7.89 18.07 -8.88
N GLY A 154 8.13 17.79 -7.59
CA GLY A 154 7.37 18.34 -6.47
C GLY A 154 5.91 17.87 -6.37
N THR A 155 5.50 16.90 -7.18
CA THR A 155 4.10 16.44 -7.24
C THR A 155 3.82 15.28 -6.31
N GLN A 156 4.85 14.59 -5.85
CA GLN A 156 4.73 13.43 -4.96
C GLN A 156 5.81 13.44 -3.91
N SER A 157 5.40 13.40 -2.68
CA SER A 157 6.34 13.42 -1.57
C SER A 157 6.27 12.18 -0.67
N ASN A 158 5.30 11.29 -0.86
CA ASN A 158 5.12 10.13 0.00
C ASN A 158 5.21 8.82 -0.78
N ALA A 159 5.72 7.78 -0.15
CA ALA A 159 5.86 6.46 -0.74
C ALA A 159 5.50 5.34 0.24
N GLY A 160 4.73 4.37 -0.23
CA GLY A 160 4.27 3.20 0.50
C GLY A 160 3.34 2.38 -0.38
N LEU A 161 2.77 1.30 0.15
CA LEU A 161 1.63 0.68 -0.51
C LEU A 161 0.52 1.72 -0.72
N PHE A 162 0.31 2.59 0.28
CA PHE A 162 -0.52 3.78 0.23
C PHE A 162 0.34 5.05 0.28
N ASP A 163 -0.07 6.07 -0.47
CA ASP A 163 0.48 7.42 -0.35
C ASP A 163 0.09 8.00 1.01
N VAL A 164 -1.20 8.18 1.23
CA VAL A 164 -1.81 8.67 2.47
C VAL A 164 -2.97 7.79 2.89
N LEU A 165 -2.98 7.40 4.17
CA LEU A 165 -4.14 6.82 4.84
C LEU A 165 -4.91 7.92 5.57
N ASN A 166 -6.14 8.22 5.15
CA ASN A 166 -6.98 9.23 5.76
C ASN A 166 -7.61 8.76 7.08
N THR A 167 -8.27 9.66 7.77
CA THR A 167 -8.81 9.45 9.13
C THR A 167 -9.77 8.27 9.29
N ASN A 168 -10.46 7.86 8.22
CA ASN A 168 -11.34 6.68 8.24
C ASN A 168 -10.67 5.44 7.63
N ALA A 169 -9.42 5.55 7.21
CA ALA A 169 -8.70 4.40 6.67
C ALA A 169 -8.42 3.36 7.75
N PHE A 170 -8.58 2.09 7.40
CA PHE A 170 -8.23 0.99 8.27
C PHE A 170 -7.51 -0.12 7.50
N VAL A 171 -6.23 -0.32 7.77
CA VAL A 171 -5.43 -1.40 7.18
C VAL A 171 -5.02 -2.37 8.28
N HIS A 172 -5.29 -3.65 8.07
CA HIS A 172 -5.02 -4.64 9.11
C HIS A 172 -4.71 -6.03 8.56
N ASN A 173 -4.08 -6.87 9.44
CA ASN A 173 -3.73 -8.26 9.14
C ASN A 173 -2.91 -8.42 7.85
N LEU A 174 -2.02 -7.49 7.55
CA LEU A 174 -1.29 -7.41 6.29
C LEU A 174 0.21 -7.57 6.51
N THR A 175 0.84 -8.39 5.67
CA THR A 175 2.29 -8.54 5.63
C THR A 175 2.84 -8.00 4.31
N MET A 176 3.79 -7.07 4.39
CA MET A 176 4.66 -6.69 3.28
C MET A 176 5.93 -7.55 3.38
N GLN A 177 6.21 -8.37 2.36
CA GLN A 177 7.32 -9.33 2.43
C GLN A 177 8.34 -9.11 1.31
N GLY A 178 9.59 -8.81 1.68
CA GLY A 178 10.65 -8.54 0.70
C GLY A 178 10.33 -7.33 -0.18
N GLY A 179 11.07 -7.14 -1.26
CA GLY A 179 10.93 -5.98 -2.12
C GLY A 179 11.59 -4.73 -1.57
N SER A 180 11.30 -3.57 -2.16
CA SER A 180 11.89 -2.30 -1.74
C SER A 180 11.03 -1.10 -2.10
N ILE A 181 11.04 -0.10 -1.23
CA ILE A 181 10.48 1.21 -1.47
C ILE A 181 11.58 2.26 -1.30
N THR A 182 11.89 2.94 -2.37
CA THR A 182 12.91 4.01 -2.39
C THR A 182 12.29 5.31 -2.86
N GLN A 183 12.59 6.37 -2.15
CA GLN A 183 12.24 7.72 -2.53
C GLN A 183 13.53 8.50 -2.82
N PHE A 184 13.55 9.30 -3.88
CA PHE A 184 14.70 10.12 -4.23
C PHE A 184 14.27 11.38 -4.97
N ASP A 185 15.10 12.43 -4.86
CA ASP A 185 14.94 13.69 -5.60
C ASP A 185 16.21 13.95 -6.43
N THR A 186 16.03 14.10 -7.72
CA THR A 186 17.13 14.42 -8.63
C THR A 186 17.43 15.91 -8.74
N SER A 187 16.57 16.78 -8.20
CA SER A 187 16.72 18.23 -8.29
C SER A 187 17.72 18.82 -7.31
N HIS A 188 18.13 18.11 -6.28
CA HIS A 188 19.12 18.50 -5.26
C HIS A 188 18.86 19.82 -4.53
N PHE A 189 17.71 20.44 -4.65
CA PHE A 189 17.39 21.72 -4.04
C PHE A 189 16.11 21.69 -3.23
N GLY A 190 16.24 21.31 -1.94
CA GLY A 190 15.27 21.74 -0.92
C GLY A 190 13.85 21.26 -1.11
N SER A 191 13.63 20.10 -1.74
CA SER A 191 12.32 19.48 -1.64
C SER A 191 12.07 19.11 -0.18
N SER A 192 10.97 19.59 0.37
CA SER A 192 10.52 19.20 1.71
C SER A 192 10.47 17.68 1.73
N GLY A 193 11.23 17.08 2.63
CA GLY A 193 11.36 15.64 2.73
C GLY A 193 9.99 14.97 2.80
N GLY A 194 9.73 14.06 1.89
CA GLY A 194 8.52 13.26 1.90
C GLY A 194 8.54 12.21 3.00
N SER A 195 7.50 11.43 3.06
CA SER A 195 7.34 10.36 4.03
C SER A 195 7.34 9.00 3.35
N VAL A 196 8.09 8.05 3.90
CA VAL A 196 8.30 6.74 3.30
C VAL A 196 8.08 5.63 4.32
N GLY A 197 7.24 4.63 3.97
CA GLY A 197 7.00 3.45 4.81
C GLY A 197 6.53 2.26 3.99
N SER A 198 6.57 1.05 4.56
CA SER A 198 6.13 -0.15 3.84
C SER A 198 4.62 -0.14 3.57
N ILE A 199 3.83 0.31 4.53
CA ILE A 199 2.37 0.37 4.43
C ILE A 199 1.93 1.73 3.89
N ALA A 200 2.42 2.84 4.45
CA ALA A 200 2.02 4.16 4.00
C ALA A 200 3.15 5.19 4.14
N GLY A 201 3.17 6.18 3.25
CA GLY A 201 3.95 7.37 3.48
C GLY A 201 3.42 8.11 4.69
N GLU A 202 2.14 8.44 4.72
CA GLU A 202 1.48 9.11 5.84
C GLU A 202 0.26 8.34 6.36
N ASN A 203 0.10 8.31 7.69
CA ASN A 203 -1.04 7.68 8.34
C ASN A 203 -1.78 8.68 9.25
N PHE A 204 -3.03 8.97 8.92
CA PHE A 204 -4.01 9.66 9.77
C PHE A 204 -5.13 8.70 10.23
N GLY A 205 -5.15 7.47 9.73
CA GLY A 205 -6.12 6.43 10.01
C GLY A 205 -5.65 5.45 11.08
N SER A 206 -5.98 4.19 10.89
CA SER A 206 -5.63 3.11 11.81
C SER A 206 -4.93 1.96 11.12
N LEU A 207 -3.83 1.51 11.71
CA LEU A 207 -3.10 0.30 11.34
C LEU A 207 -3.17 -0.69 12.48
N LYS A 208 -3.42 -1.97 12.18
CA LYS A 208 -3.44 -3.01 13.20
C LYS A 208 -2.93 -4.34 12.66
N ASN A 209 -2.04 -4.99 13.42
CA ASN A 209 -1.49 -6.30 13.06
C ASN A 209 -0.89 -6.26 11.64
N VAL A 210 0.12 -5.39 11.46
CA VAL A 210 0.78 -5.16 10.18
C VAL A 210 2.29 -5.44 10.28
N TYR A 211 2.85 -5.99 9.21
CA TYR A 211 4.22 -6.48 9.21
C TYR A 211 5.01 -5.95 8.01
N ASN A 212 6.21 -5.47 8.28
CA ASN A 212 7.28 -5.41 7.29
C ASN A 212 8.23 -6.59 7.52
N ASN A 213 8.15 -7.58 6.67
CA ASN A 213 8.99 -8.77 6.75
C ASN A 213 10.07 -8.74 5.66
N GLY A 214 11.19 -8.10 5.98
CA GLY A 214 12.37 -8.09 5.13
C GLY A 214 12.34 -7.12 3.95
N MET A 215 11.39 -6.18 3.88
CA MET A 215 11.39 -5.13 2.86
C MET A 215 12.42 -4.04 3.21
N GLU A 216 13.13 -3.52 2.20
CA GLU A 216 13.98 -2.35 2.36
C GLU A 216 13.19 -1.06 2.14
N ILE A 217 13.20 -0.17 3.11
CA ILE A 217 12.61 1.16 3.04
C ILE A 217 13.74 2.20 3.08
N SER A 218 13.78 3.08 2.10
CA SER A 218 14.86 4.08 2.04
C SER A 218 14.42 5.39 1.41
N SER A 219 15.12 6.46 1.78
CA SER A 219 15.02 7.76 1.11
C SER A 219 16.40 8.34 0.86
N GLN A 220 16.49 9.21 -0.15
CA GLN A 220 17.65 10.05 -0.45
C GLN A 220 17.28 11.54 -0.34
N ASN A 221 16.08 11.86 0.13
CA ASN A 221 15.60 13.24 0.25
C ASN A 221 15.99 13.85 1.60
N ASP A 222 16.40 15.09 1.60
CA ASP A 222 16.63 15.84 2.83
C ASP A 222 15.34 15.95 3.65
N SER A 223 15.48 15.92 4.97
CA SER A 223 14.35 16.04 5.91
C SER A 223 13.24 14.97 5.74
N ALA A 224 13.51 13.83 5.13
CA ALA A 224 12.54 12.75 4.95
C ALA A 224 12.14 12.12 6.29
N ASN A 225 10.88 11.66 6.36
CA ASN A 225 10.42 10.77 7.43
C ASN A 225 10.45 9.34 6.91
N ILE A 226 11.31 8.50 7.46
CA ILE A 226 11.56 7.14 6.99
C ILE A 226 11.19 6.15 8.10
N GLY A 227 10.16 5.34 7.87
CA GLY A 227 9.72 4.33 8.84
C GLY A 227 9.59 2.94 8.24
N GLY A 228 9.83 1.92 9.03
CA GLY A 228 9.65 0.54 8.58
C GLY A 228 8.20 0.21 8.22
N ILE A 229 7.25 0.88 8.83
CA ILE A 229 5.80 0.74 8.60
C ILE A 229 5.22 2.00 7.98
N VAL A 230 5.44 3.18 8.58
CA VAL A 230 4.96 4.47 8.07
C VAL A 230 6.05 5.54 8.16
N GLY A 231 6.11 6.45 7.19
CA GLY A 231 6.99 7.61 7.29
C GLY A 231 6.52 8.59 8.38
N TYR A 232 5.31 9.09 8.25
CA TYR A 232 4.66 10.03 9.17
C TYR A 232 3.40 9.41 9.78
N ASN A 233 3.27 9.47 11.10
CA ASN A 233 2.09 8.99 11.81
C ASN A 233 1.42 10.09 12.61
N ASN A 234 0.16 10.39 12.31
CA ASN A 234 -0.75 11.20 13.12
C ASN A 234 -2.04 10.43 13.44
N GLY A 235 -2.05 9.15 13.19
CA GLY A 235 -3.14 8.22 13.45
C GLY A 235 -2.76 7.17 14.50
N THR A 236 -3.38 6.00 14.43
CA THR A 236 -3.17 4.93 15.40
C THR A 236 -2.45 3.74 14.76
N ILE A 237 -1.42 3.24 15.42
CA ILE A 237 -0.69 2.03 15.05
C ILE A 237 -0.73 1.07 16.24
N ILE A 238 -1.28 -0.12 16.03
CA ILE A 238 -1.37 -1.16 17.05
C ILE A 238 -0.82 -2.46 16.47
N ASP A 239 0.13 -3.08 17.19
CA ASP A 239 0.63 -4.40 16.81
C ASP A 239 1.30 -4.37 15.42
N ALA A 240 2.28 -3.50 15.27
CA ALA A 240 3.08 -3.36 14.07
C ALA A 240 4.49 -3.91 14.27
N HIS A 241 4.97 -4.69 13.29
CA HIS A 241 6.24 -5.40 13.39
C HIS A 241 7.13 -5.09 12.19
N ASN A 242 8.34 -4.65 12.46
CA ASN A 242 9.34 -4.45 11.43
C ASN A 242 10.52 -5.42 11.61
N SER A 243 10.82 -6.21 10.59
CA SER A 243 12.05 -6.98 10.46
C SER A 243 12.83 -6.64 9.18
N GLY A 244 12.40 -5.58 8.48
CA GLY A 244 13.07 -5.08 7.29
C GLY A 244 14.21 -4.12 7.59
N ILE A 245 14.74 -3.53 6.55
CA ILE A 245 15.82 -2.54 6.61
C ILE A 245 15.23 -1.15 6.41
N VAL A 246 15.53 -0.23 7.33
CA VAL A 246 15.17 1.19 7.21
C VAL A 246 16.45 1.99 7.07
N ASN A 247 16.62 2.62 5.94
CA ASN A 247 17.92 3.18 5.54
C ASN A 247 17.78 4.61 5.00
N ASP A 248 18.44 5.54 5.66
CA ASP A 248 18.72 6.85 5.13
C ASP A 248 19.97 6.78 4.23
N LYS A 249 19.81 7.02 2.94
CA LYS A 249 20.90 6.82 1.97
C LYS A 249 21.80 8.05 1.80
N ASN A 250 21.34 9.26 2.08
CA ASN A 250 22.17 10.44 1.90
C ASN A 250 21.51 11.73 2.44
N ASN A 251 20.85 11.72 3.58
CA ASN A 251 20.00 12.82 3.97
C ASN A 251 20.54 13.62 5.13
N ASP A 252 20.48 14.92 5.01
CA ASP A 252 20.57 15.80 6.16
C ASP A 252 19.17 15.96 6.79
N SER A 253 19.12 15.90 8.11
CA SER A 253 17.91 16.16 8.90
C SER A 253 16.75 15.14 8.74
N ALA A 254 17.01 13.91 8.31
CA ALA A 254 16.00 12.87 8.23
C ALA A 254 15.54 12.38 9.62
N ARG A 255 14.32 11.86 9.68
CA ARG A 255 13.77 11.19 10.86
C ARG A 255 13.54 9.73 10.52
N ILE A 256 14.30 8.85 11.16
CA ILE A 256 14.40 7.45 10.78
C ILE A 256 13.98 6.57 11.96
N GLY A 257 12.96 5.74 11.79
CA GLY A 257 12.49 4.84 12.84
C GLY A 257 12.10 3.46 12.34
N GLY A 258 12.24 2.46 13.17
CA GLY A 258 11.89 1.08 12.82
C GLY A 258 10.40 0.89 12.54
N ILE A 259 9.52 1.67 13.17
CA ILE A 259 8.07 1.68 12.94
C ILE A 259 7.65 2.96 12.24
N ALA A 260 7.99 4.13 12.79
CA ALA A 260 7.63 5.42 12.21
C ALA A 260 8.83 6.37 12.17
N GLY A 261 9.01 7.08 11.06
CA GLY A 261 10.00 8.16 10.99
C GLY A 261 9.65 9.29 11.93
N TYR A 262 8.42 9.77 11.85
CA TYR A 262 7.87 10.79 12.72
C TYR A 262 6.51 10.38 13.28
N ASN A 263 6.34 10.47 14.60
CA ASN A 263 5.07 10.28 15.28
C ASN A 263 4.62 11.65 15.82
N ALA A 264 3.57 12.22 15.24
CA ALA A 264 3.07 13.56 15.51
C ALA A 264 2.21 13.60 16.79
N ASP A 265 1.73 14.78 17.16
CA ASP A 265 1.05 15.04 18.45
C ASP A 265 -0.15 14.10 18.71
N ASP A 266 -0.98 13.84 17.70
CA ASP A 266 -2.12 12.91 17.82
C ASP A 266 -1.74 11.45 17.51
N GLY A 267 -0.51 11.19 17.11
CA GLY A 267 0.00 9.88 16.75
C GLY A 267 0.10 8.95 17.96
N ALA A 268 -0.44 7.74 17.84
CA ALA A 268 -0.39 6.72 18.87
C ALA A 268 0.20 5.41 18.34
N ILE A 269 1.27 4.92 18.96
CA ILE A 269 1.91 3.65 18.64
C ILE A 269 1.88 2.74 19.87
N SER A 270 1.40 1.50 19.72
CA SER A 270 1.34 0.57 20.83
C SER A 270 1.54 -0.89 20.39
N TYR A 271 2.09 -1.69 21.30
CA TYR A 271 2.34 -3.13 21.13
C TYR A 271 3.15 -3.45 19.87
N SER A 272 4.05 -2.55 19.49
CA SER A 272 4.80 -2.63 18.24
C SER A 272 6.28 -2.91 18.53
N ASP A 273 6.93 -3.61 17.59
CA ASP A 273 8.34 -3.93 17.74
C ASP A 273 9.14 -3.76 16.44
N ASN A 274 10.40 -3.44 16.63
CA ASN A 274 11.39 -3.45 15.57
C ASN A 274 12.47 -4.50 15.86
N ASN A 275 12.62 -5.44 14.94
CA ASN A 275 13.69 -6.43 14.89
C ASN A 275 14.61 -6.21 13.69
N GLY A 276 14.33 -5.18 12.90
CA GLY A 276 15.06 -4.82 11.69
C GLY A 276 16.18 -3.81 11.95
N VAL A 277 17.00 -3.62 10.94
CA VAL A 277 18.13 -2.67 10.99
C VAL A 277 17.65 -1.27 10.64
N VAL A 278 17.98 -0.29 11.47
CA VAL A 278 17.69 1.13 11.24
C VAL A 278 19.01 1.89 11.11
N THR A 279 19.23 2.54 9.98
CA THR A 279 20.49 3.27 9.68
C THR A 279 20.21 4.71 9.28
N GLY A 280 20.74 5.66 10.02
CA GLY A 280 20.80 7.08 9.67
C GLY A 280 22.22 7.50 9.27
N LYS A 281 22.36 8.38 8.30
CA LYS A 281 23.67 8.86 7.81
C LYS A 281 23.87 10.37 7.94
N GLY A 282 22.79 11.16 7.95
CA GLY A 282 22.88 12.62 7.92
C GLY A 282 23.33 13.23 9.25
N ASP A 283 24.05 14.34 9.18
CA ASP A 283 24.62 15.03 10.36
C ASP A 283 23.54 15.53 11.34
N TYR A 284 22.35 15.82 10.88
CA TYR A 284 21.21 16.30 11.69
C TYR A 284 20.06 15.31 11.76
N SER A 285 20.30 14.07 11.38
CA SER A 285 19.26 13.04 11.34
C SER A 285 18.95 12.51 12.74
N SER A 286 17.67 12.26 13.00
CA SER A 286 17.18 11.64 14.23
C SER A 286 16.87 10.17 13.95
N THR A 287 17.64 9.27 14.54
CA THR A 287 17.48 7.83 14.34
C THR A 287 17.02 7.16 15.63
N GLY A 288 15.95 6.38 15.55
CA GLY A 288 15.43 5.61 16.69
C GLY A 288 15.00 4.22 16.29
N GLY A 289 15.18 3.25 17.18
CA GLY A 289 14.81 1.85 16.92
C GLY A 289 13.31 1.66 16.66
N ILE A 290 12.45 2.50 17.24
CA ILE A 290 11.00 2.49 17.02
C ILE A 290 10.59 3.74 16.24
N ILE A 291 10.98 4.92 16.68
CA ILE A 291 10.56 6.21 16.12
C ILE A 291 11.76 7.13 16.01
N GLY A 292 11.93 7.78 14.87
CA GLY A 292 12.98 8.78 14.67
C GLY A 292 12.74 10.06 15.46
N TYR A 293 11.55 10.62 15.36
CA TYR A 293 11.14 11.79 16.11
C TYR A 293 9.73 11.64 16.66
N ASN A 294 9.54 11.82 17.98
CA ASN A 294 8.26 11.55 18.64
C ASN A 294 7.72 12.78 19.36
N GLN A 295 6.50 13.17 19.02
CA GLN A 295 5.66 14.13 19.75
C GLN A 295 4.39 13.47 20.33
N GLY A 296 4.00 12.33 19.79
CA GLY A 296 2.81 11.58 20.18
C GLY A 296 3.05 10.57 21.31
N SER A 297 2.21 9.56 21.38
CA SER A 297 2.27 8.54 22.44
C SER A 297 2.86 7.23 21.93
N VAL A 298 3.68 6.59 22.79
CA VAL A 298 4.22 5.26 22.57
C VAL A 298 4.00 4.41 23.80
N LYS A 299 3.45 3.19 23.65
CA LYS A 299 3.18 2.28 24.76
C LYS A 299 3.54 0.85 24.39
N ASN A 300 4.10 0.10 25.36
CA ASN A 300 4.33 -1.34 25.24
C ASN A 300 5.05 -1.74 23.92
N SER A 301 5.97 -0.91 23.47
CA SER A 301 6.70 -1.10 22.22
C SER A 301 8.20 -1.23 22.51
N PHE A 302 8.91 -2.04 21.73
CA PHE A 302 10.30 -2.34 22.00
C PHE A 302 11.12 -2.52 20.73
N ASN A 303 12.43 -2.32 20.84
CA ASN A 303 13.40 -2.50 19.77
C ASN A 303 14.41 -3.59 20.15
N ASN A 304 14.62 -4.54 19.23
CA ASN A 304 15.61 -5.61 19.34
C ASN A 304 16.62 -5.61 18.18
N GLY A 305 16.43 -4.72 17.20
CA GLY A 305 17.27 -4.58 16.01
C GLY A 305 18.48 -3.66 16.18
#